data_0d135b9d2edf9c33e42d5c617c85304c
#
_entry.id   0d135b9d2edf9c33e42d5c617c85304c
#
_cell.length_a   1.000
_cell.length_b   1.000
_cell.length_c   1.000
_cell.angle_alpha   90.00
_cell.angle_beta   90.00
_cell.angle_gamma   90.00
#
_symmetry.space_group_name_H-M   'P 1'
#
loop_
_entity.id
_entity.type
_entity.pdbx_description
1 polymer ?
#
loop_
_entity_poly.entity_id
_entity_poly.type
_entity_poly.pdbx_seq_one_letter_code
_entity_poly.pdbx_strand_id
1 'polypeptide(L)'
;MRLLAGFDAGQTHTRCRLSVVQNGVHQPVGEGEGPGVSHLDAPQGERRFLEAISTSAQEALKNHPDGVIQAAVVGASGIEHGTALQQRAERLVGQALAIGDDTGLTKVLVTGDERTALRGAIPEGAGILAISGTGMIVLGRDENGHEHRCGGWGWLLDGAGSAFDLGHQGLQLTLRMADGRLPDHPLRLQIWNQMGCDSHAAVK
;
A
#
# COMPACT_ATOMS: atom_id res chain seq x y z
N MET A 1 -21.71 -17.00 -8.73
CA MET A 1 -21.35 -17.02 -7.29
C MET A 1 -21.12 -15.58 -6.83
N ARG A 2 -21.62 -15.19 -5.64
CA ARG A 2 -21.45 -13.84 -5.08
C ARG A 2 -20.14 -13.74 -4.29
N LEU A 3 -19.29 -12.77 -4.65
CA LEU A 3 -17.94 -12.60 -4.11
C LEU A 3 -17.78 -11.25 -3.42
N LEU A 4 -16.95 -11.22 -2.41
CA LEU A 4 -16.40 -9.99 -1.83
C LEU A 4 -14.93 -9.90 -2.22
N ALA A 5 -14.48 -8.70 -2.61
CA ALA A 5 -13.10 -8.46 -3.00
C ALA A 5 -12.41 -7.51 -2.01
N GLY A 6 -11.23 -7.89 -1.54
CA GLY A 6 -10.31 -7.05 -0.78
C GLY A 6 -9.04 -6.81 -1.59
N PHE A 7 -8.59 -5.56 -1.66
CA PHE A 7 -7.37 -5.19 -2.36
C PHE A 7 -6.37 -4.50 -1.43
N ASP A 8 -5.13 -4.88 -1.57
CA ASP A 8 -3.96 -4.17 -1.04
C ASP A 8 -3.21 -3.58 -2.25
N ALA A 9 -3.38 -2.27 -2.47
CA ALA A 9 -2.87 -1.56 -3.62
C ALA A 9 -1.63 -0.73 -3.22
N GLY A 10 -0.49 -1.40 -3.14
CA GLY A 10 0.81 -0.80 -2.85
C GLY A 10 1.51 -0.23 -4.08
N GLN A 11 2.59 0.52 -3.87
CA GLN A 11 3.36 1.14 -4.96
C GLN A 11 4.07 0.12 -5.86
N THR A 12 4.38 -1.07 -5.35
CA THR A 12 5.13 -2.10 -6.07
C THR A 12 4.22 -3.17 -6.66
N HIS A 13 3.21 -3.60 -5.93
CA HIS A 13 2.24 -4.64 -6.32
C HIS A 13 0.86 -4.30 -5.82
N THR A 14 -0.15 -4.81 -6.51
CA THR A 14 -1.54 -4.84 -6.02
C THR A 14 -1.96 -6.28 -5.84
N ARG A 15 -2.51 -6.62 -4.68
CA ARG A 15 -3.03 -7.95 -4.38
C ARG A 15 -4.54 -7.88 -4.24
N CYS A 16 -5.22 -8.84 -4.86
CA CYS A 16 -6.66 -9.05 -4.71
C CYS A 16 -6.90 -10.38 -4.01
N ARG A 17 -7.78 -10.37 -3.02
CA ARG A 17 -8.31 -11.59 -2.40
C ARG A 17 -9.81 -11.60 -2.52
N LEU A 18 -10.35 -12.71 -3.05
CA LEU A 18 -11.79 -12.97 -3.16
C LEU A 18 -12.25 -13.88 -2.03
N SER A 19 -13.42 -13.59 -1.49
CA SER A 19 -14.05 -14.42 -0.47
C SER A 19 -15.53 -14.58 -0.73
N VAL A 20 -16.08 -15.69 -0.21
CA VAL A 20 -17.53 -15.91 -0.04
C VAL A 20 -17.88 -15.87 1.44
N VAL A 21 -19.13 -15.51 1.74
CA VAL A 21 -19.64 -15.59 3.11
C VAL A 21 -20.50 -16.85 3.21
N GLN A 22 -20.08 -17.80 4.03
CA GLN A 22 -20.83 -19.01 4.34
C GLN A 22 -21.04 -19.10 5.84
N ASN A 23 -22.29 -19.17 6.27
CA ASN A 23 -22.67 -19.20 7.70
C ASN A 23 -22.05 -18.05 8.53
N GLY A 24 -21.93 -16.85 7.96
CA GLY A 24 -21.33 -15.68 8.61
C GLY A 24 -19.79 -15.68 8.65
N VAL A 25 -19.13 -16.69 8.06
CA VAL A 25 -17.66 -16.79 7.99
C VAL A 25 -17.18 -16.48 6.59
N HIS A 26 -16.15 -15.64 6.51
CA HIS A 26 -15.46 -15.32 5.26
C HIS A 26 -14.50 -16.46 4.89
N GLN A 27 -14.71 -17.08 3.74
CA GLN A 27 -13.84 -18.11 3.20
C GLN A 27 -13.12 -17.57 1.95
N PRO A 28 -11.78 -17.49 1.95
CA PRO A 28 -11.02 -17.13 0.75
C PRO A 28 -11.24 -18.17 -0.35
N VAL A 29 -11.47 -17.71 -1.58
CA VAL A 29 -11.73 -18.58 -2.74
C VAL A 29 -10.86 -18.24 -3.95
N GLY A 30 -10.19 -17.10 -3.96
CA GLY A 30 -9.30 -16.69 -5.04
C GLY A 30 -8.31 -15.62 -4.60
N GLU A 31 -7.13 -15.64 -5.19
CA GLU A 31 -6.09 -14.62 -5.00
C GLU A 31 -5.52 -14.26 -6.36
N GLY A 32 -5.10 -12.99 -6.51
CA GLY A 32 -4.47 -12.51 -7.72
C GLY A 32 -3.56 -11.33 -7.46
N GLU A 33 -2.55 -11.18 -8.31
CA GLU A 33 -1.60 -10.07 -8.27
C GLU A 33 -1.70 -9.22 -9.54
N GLY A 34 -1.40 -7.95 -9.39
CA GLY A 34 -1.31 -6.96 -10.46
C GLY A 34 -0.16 -5.98 -10.21
N PRO A 35 0.12 -5.08 -11.16
CA PRO A 35 1.13 -4.07 -11.01
C PRO A 35 0.84 -3.13 -9.82
N GLY A 36 1.86 -2.41 -9.36
CA GLY A 36 1.71 -1.42 -8.32
C GLY A 36 1.00 -0.15 -8.81
N VAL A 37 0.40 0.57 -7.87
CA VAL A 37 -0.25 1.86 -8.11
C VAL A 37 0.74 3.02 -7.95
N SER A 38 0.39 4.17 -8.51
CA SER A 38 1.04 5.46 -8.23
C SER A 38 -0.01 6.44 -7.75
N HIS A 39 0.45 7.59 -7.22
CA HIS A 39 -0.48 8.64 -6.83
C HIS A 39 -1.40 9.01 -8.00
N LEU A 40 -2.71 9.15 -7.75
CA LEU A 40 -3.70 9.36 -8.83
C LEU A 40 -3.43 10.63 -9.65
N ASP A 41 -2.85 11.66 -9.03
CA ASP A 41 -2.48 12.91 -9.70
C ASP A 41 -1.12 12.84 -10.42
N ALA A 42 -0.38 11.73 -10.28
CA ALA A 42 0.84 11.53 -11.04
C ALA A 42 0.53 11.27 -12.53
N PRO A 43 1.49 11.53 -13.44
CA PRO A 43 1.31 11.17 -14.84
C PRO A 43 0.89 9.71 -15.01
N GLN A 44 -0.25 9.50 -15.69
CA GLN A 44 -0.87 8.18 -15.89
C GLN A 44 -1.32 7.47 -14.59
N GLY A 45 -1.45 8.18 -13.47
CA GLY A 45 -1.82 7.61 -12.17
C GLY A 45 -3.15 6.84 -12.22
N GLU A 46 -4.19 7.45 -12.79
CA GLU A 46 -5.50 6.78 -12.95
C GLU A 46 -5.42 5.50 -13.80
N ARG A 47 -4.71 5.56 -14.93
CA ARG A 47 -4.55 4.39 -15.80
C ARG A 47 -3.86 3.24 -15.07
N ARG A 48 -2.78 3.54 -14.33
CA ARG A 48 -2.06 2.54 -13.54
C ARG A 48 -2.95 1.96 -12.44
N PHE A 49 -3.76 2.80 -11.80
CA PHE A 49 -4.70 2.36 -10.78
C PHE A 49 -5.76 1.42 -11.36
N LEU A 50 -6.38 1.78 -12.48
CA LEU A 50 -7.33 0.93 -13.21
C LEU A 50 -6.72 -0.42 -13.59
N GLU A 51 -5.51 -0.39 -14.18
CA GLU A 51 -4.78 -1.59 -14.60
C GLU A 51 -4.45 -2.50 -13.42
N ALA A 52 -3.99 -1.92 -12.30
CA ALA A 52 -3.66 -2.67 -11.10
C ALA A 52 -4.86 -3.41 -10.51
N ILE A 53 -6.00 -2.72 -10.37
CA ILE A 53 -7.23 -3.30 -9.85
C ILE A 53 -7.79 -4.35 -10.81
N SER A 54 -7.90 -4.03 -12.11
CA SER A 54 -8.47 -4.97 -13.09
C SER A 54 -7.63 -6.23 -13.25
N THR A 55 -6.29 -6.09 -13.34
CA THR A 55 -5.39 -7.24 -13.51
C THR A 55 -5.43 -8.16 -12.29
N SER A 56 -5.32 -7.61 -11.09
CA SER A 56 -5.35 -8.42 -9.86
C SER A 56 -6.70 -9.10 -9.63
N ALA A 57 -7.82 -8.43 -9.99
CA ALA A 57 -9.15 -9.02 -9.92
C ALA A 57 -9.35 -10.15 -10.95
N GLN A 58 -8.90 -9.96 -12.19
CA GLN A 58 -8.97 -10.98 -13.25
C GLN A 58 -8.17 -12.22 -12.88
N GLU A 59 -6.97 -12.02 -12.34
CA GLU A 59 -6.14 -13.12 -11.83
C GLU A 59 -6.85 -13.90 -10.72
N ALA A 60 -7.44 -13.19 -9.74
CA ALA A 60 -8.17 -13.80 -8.63
C ALA A 60 -9.43 -14.56 -9.10
N LEU A 61 -10.07 -14.12 -10.20
CA LEU A 61 -11.25 -14.72 -10.78
C LEU A 61 -10.99 -15.94 -11.69
N LYS A 62 -9.73 -16.26 -12.01
CA LYS A 62 -9.38 -17.34 -12.97
C LYS A 62 -10.13 -18.66 -12.71
N ASN A 63 -10.25 -19.04 -11.43
CA ASN A 63 -10.95 -20.28 -11.05
C ASN A 63 -12.45 -20.07 -10.80
N HIS A 64 -12.95 -18.87 -11.00
CA HIS A 64 -14.34 -18.48 -10.75
C HIS A 64 -14.87 -17.58 -11.88
N PRO A 65 -14.88 -18.04 -13.15
CA PRO A 65 -15.23 -17.20 -14.29
C PRO A 65 -16.65 -16.62 -14.21
N ASP A 66 -17.57 -17.33 -13.56
CA ASP A 66 -18.96 -16.87 -13.33
C ASP A 66 -19.13 -16.15 -11.98
N GLY A 67 -18.04 -15.78 -11.33
CA GLY A 67 -18.05 -15.06 -10.07
C GLY A 67 -18.41 -13.59 -10.26
N VAL A 68 -19.35 -13.09 -9.45
CA VAL A 68 -19.76 -11.67 -9.46
C VAL A 68 -19.31 -11.02 -8.17
N ILE A 69 -18.43 -10.03 -8.29
CA ILE A 69 -17.98 -9.22 -7.15
C ILE A 69 -19.12 -8.28 -6.75
N GLN A 70 -19.65 -8.43 -5.54
CA GLN A 70 -20.76 -7.62 -5.03
C GLN A 70 -20.30 -6.43 -4.18
N ALA A 71 -19.16 -6.56 -3.52
CA ALA A 71 -18.56 -5.46 -2.78
C ALA A 71 -17.04 -5.53 -2.88
N ALA A 72 -16.40 -4.37 -2.90
CA ALA A 72 -14.96 -4.25 -2.95
C ALA A 72 -14.47 -3.25 -1.92
N VAL A 73 -13.39 -3.61 -1.21
CA VAL A 73 -12.64 -2.71 -0.34
C VAL A 73 -11.21 -2.65 -0.85
N VAL A 74 -10.68 -1.44 -1.04
CA VAL A 74 -9.32 -1.21 -1.50
C VAL A 74 -8.57 -0.38 -0.46
N GLY A 75 -7.52 -0.96 0.12
CA GLY A 75 -6.48 -0.23 0.82
C GLY A 75 -5.45 0.25 -0.20
N ALA A 76 -5.33 1.56 -0.39
CA ALA A 76 -4.44 2.12 -1.40
C ALA A 76 -3.49 3.15 -0.80
N SER A 77 -2.20 3.01 -1.12
CA SER A 77 -1.18 3.94 -0.68
C SER A 77 -1.46 5.35 -1.22
N GLY A 78 -1.40 6.35 -0.33
CA GLY A 78 -1.59 7.76 -0.67
C GLY A 78 -3.05 8.22 -0.84
N ILE A 79 -4.04 7.40 -0.48
CA ILE A 79 -5.44 7.80 -0.48
C ILE A 79 -5.93 8.01 0.95
N GLU A 80 -6.27 9.27 1.27
CA GLU A 80 -6.80 9.63 2.57
C GLU A 80 -8.33 9.52 2.60
N HIS A 81 -8.85 9.04 3.71
CA HIS A 81 -10.29 8.90 3.94
C HIS A 81 -10.99 10.27 4.00
N GLY A 82 -12.20 10.36 3.48
CA GLY A 82 -13.01 11.58 3.49
C GLY A 82 -12.62 12.63 2.45
N THR A 83 -11.72 12.30 1.52
CA THR A 83 -11.21 13.22 0.50
C THR A 83 -11.90 13.07 -0.85
N ALA A 84 -11.80 14.10 -1.70
CA ALA A 84 -12.22 14.01 -3.10
C ALA A 84 -11.42 12.93 -3.88
N LEU A 85 -10.17 12.69 -3.47
CA LEU A 85 -9.31 11.66 -4.05
C LEU A 85 -9.87 10.26 -3.79
N GLN A 86 -10.38 10.01 -2.58
CA GLN A 86 -11.10 8.76 -2.25
C GLN A 86 -12.29 8.52 -3.19
N GLN A 87 -13.16 9.52 -3.34
CA GLN A 87 -14.34 9.39 -4.20
C GLN A 87 -13.97 9.14 -5.67
N ARG A 88 -12.88 9.74 -6.13
CA ARG A 88 -12.33 9.51 -7.47
C ARG A 88 -11.81 8.08 -7.62
N ALA A 89 -11.08 7.58 -6.63
CA ALA A 89 -10.61 6.20 -6.60
C ALA A 89 -11.76 5.19 -6.59
N GLU A 90 -12.82 5.45 -5.83
CA GLU A 90 -14.02 4.57 -5.79
C GLU A 90 -14.69 4.46 -7.16
N ARG A 91 -14.80 5.57 -7.91
CA ARG A 91 -15.29 5.52 -9.30
C ARG A 91 -14.38 4.70 -10.21
N LEU A 92 -13.05 4.84 -10.07
CA LEU A 92 -12.09 4.06 -10.85
C LEU A 92 -12.16 2.56 -10.54
N VAL A 93 -12.35 2.17 -9.27
CA VAL A 93 -12.57 0.77 -8.89
C VAL A 93 -13.85 0.25 -9.53
N GLY A 94 -14.94 1.02 -9.52
CA GLY A 94 -16.19 0.66 -10.21
C GLY A 94 -15.95 0.38 -11.69
N GLN A 95 -15.20 1.23 -12.38
CA GLN A 95 -14.83 1.04 -13.80
C GLN A 95 -13.93 -0.19 -14.00
N ALA A 96 -12.90 -0.37 -13.16
CA ALA A 96 -11.93 -1.46 -13.27
C ALA A 96 -12.57 -2.85 -13.13
N LEU A 97 -13.57 -2.96 -12.26
CA LEU A 97 -14.27 -4.20 -12.00
C LEU A 97 -15.47 -4.41 -12.95
N ALA A 98 -15.62 -3.59 -14.01
CA ALA A 98 -16.72 -3.59 -14.96
C ALA A 98 -18.11 -3.59 -14.29
N ILE A 99 -18.22 -2.85 -13.21
CA ILE A 99 -19.40 -2.80 -12.38
C ILE A 99 -20.31 -1.73 -12.98
N GLY A 100 -21.15 -2.17 -13.90
CA GLY A 100 -22.26 -1.38 -14.41
C GLY A 100 -23.52 -1.60 -13.57
N ASP A 101 -24.53 -0.77 -13.79
CA ASP A 101 -25.80 -0.74 -13.04
C ASP A 101 -26.53 -2.11 -12.96
N ASP A 102 -26.23 -3.05 -13.87
CA ASP A 102 -26.86 -4.38 -13.95
C ASP A 102 -26.13 -5.47 -13.13
N THR A 103 -24.93 -5.22 -12.59
CA THR A 103 -24.14 -6.28 -11.93
C THR A 103 -24.47 -6.45 -10.44
N GLY A 104 -25.28 -5.55 -9.86
CA GLY A 104 -25.68 -5.63 -8.45
C GLY A 104 -24.54 -5.37 -7.47
N LEU A 105 -23.43 -4.75 -7.89
CA LEU A 105 -22.45 -4.25 -6.95
C LEU A 105 -23.07 -3.10 -6.19
N THR A 106 -23.11 -3.30 -4.89
CA THR A 106 -23.78 -2.35 -4.02
C THR A 106 -22.81 -1.48 -3.25
N LYS A 107 -21.51 -1.82 -3.19
CA LYS A 107 -20.60 -1.05 -2.36
C LYS A 107 -19.13 -1.15 -2.78
N VAL A 108 -18.52 -0.01 -3.07
CA VAL A 108 -17.06 0.18 -3.18
C VAL A 108 -16.61 1.10 -2.06
N LEU A 109 -15.53 0.75 -1.38
CA LEU A 109 -14.85 1.60 -0.44
C LEU A 109 -13.35 1.61 -0.78
N VAL A 110 -12.78 2.79 -0.97
CA VAL A 110 -11.34 2.97 -1.07
C VAL A 110 -10.87 3.77 0.15
N THR A 111 -9.76 3.39 0.74
CA THR A 111 -9.16 4.08 1.90
C THR A 111 -7.65 3.86 1.91
N GLY A 112 -6.94 4.46 2.86
CA GLY A 112 -5.51 4.19 3.05
C GLY A 112 -5.23 2.72 3.37
N ASP A 113 -4.10 2.23 2.89
CA ASP A 113 -3.61 0.87 3.16
C ASP A 113 -3.39 0.64 4.67
N GLU A 114 -2.97 1.66 5.42
CA GLU A 114 -2.81 1.62 6.86
C GLU A 114 -4.15 1.33 7.60
N ARG A 115 -5.28 1.84 7.08
CA ARG A 115 -6.59 1.61 7.69
C ARG A 115 -7.06 0.18 7.48
N THR A 116 -6.89 -0.34 6.26
CA THR A 116 -7.23 -1.74 5.97
C THR A 116 -6.35 -2.70 6.75
N ALA A 117 -5.05 -2.38 6.91
CA ALA A 117 -4.12 -3.16 7.70
C ALA A 117 -4.48 -3.14 9.20
N LEU A 118 -4.78 -1.96 9.78
CA LEU A 118 -5.24 -1.86 11.17
C LEU A 118 -6.53 -2.66 11.38
N ARG A 119 -7.50 -2.54 10.47
CA ARG A 119 -8.79 -3.25 10.57
C ARG A 119 -8.62 -4.75 10.42
N GLY A 120 -7.68 -5.19 9.58
CA GLY A 120 -7.36 -6.62 9.39
C GLY A 120 -6.66 -7.24 10.60
N ALA A 121 -5.74 -6.50 11.23
CA ALA A 121 -4.99 -6.98 12.39
C ALA A 121 -5.80 -6.89 13.70
N ILE A 122 -6.56 -5.80 13.86
CA ILE A 122 -7.36 -5.50 15.06
C ILE A 122 -8.77 -5.11 14.57
N PRO A 123 -9.66 -6.08 14.35
CA PRO A 123 -10.99 -5.84 13.79
C PRO A 123 -11.84 -4.87 14.62
N GLU A 124 -11.73 -4.92 15.96
CA GLU A 124 -12.54 -4.12 16.89
C GLU A 124 -11.68 -3.56 18.03
N GLY A 125 -12.19 -2.49 18.67
CA GLY A 125 -11.56 -1.85 19.83
C GLY A 125 -10.35 -0.98 19.50
N ALA A 126 -9.63 -0.60 20.54
CA ALA A 126 -8.42 0.22 20.42
C ALA A 126 -7.24 -0.57 19.82
N GLY A 127 -6.40 0.12 19.08
CA GLY A 127 -5.20 -0.50 18.50
C GLY A 127 -4.29 0.51 17.84
N ILE A 128 -3.04 0.12 17.68
CA ILE A 128 -2.02 0.90 17.00
C ILE A 128 -1.37 0.03 15.93
N LEU A 129 -1.28 0.56 14.72
CA LEU A 129 -0.53 0.01 13.61
C LEU A 129 0.66 0.93 13.33
N ALA A 130 1.86 0.38 13.25
CA ALA A 130 3.05 1.07 12.76
C ALA A 130 3.54 0.35 11.49
N ILE A 131 3.63 1.07 10.39
CA ILE A 131 4.20 0.59 9.13
C ILE A 131 5.54 1.30 8.95
N SER A 132 6.61 0.52 8.81
CA SER A 132 7.93 0.99 8.45
C SER A 132 8.43 0.17 7.27
N GLY A 133 8.26 0.71 6.07
CA GLY A 133 8.71 0.17 4.81
C GLY A 133 9.61 1.18 4.10
N THR A 134 9.37 1.48 2.83
CA THR A 134 10.05 2.57 2.10
C THR A 134 9.84 3.92 2.78
N GLY A 135 8.60 4.20 3.23
CA GLY A 135 8.24 5.30 4.12
C GLY A 135 7.81 4.78 5.49
N MET A 136 7.27 5.66 6.32
CA MET A 136 6.70 5.30 7.62
C MET A 136 5.34 5.96 7.85
N ILE A 137 4.47 5.28 8.56
CA ILE A 137 3.19 5.80 9.02
C ILE A 137 2.74 5.05 10.28
N VAL A 138 2.13 5.75 11.20
CA VAL A 138 1.49 5.16 12.38
C VAL A 138 0.02 5.57 12.39
N LEU A 139 -0.87 4.62 12.57
CA LEU A 139 -2.30 4.84 12.74
C LEU A 139 -2.74 4.25 14.08
N GLY A 140 -3.32 5.08 14.93
CA GLY A 140 -3.98 4.66 16.17
C GLY A 140 -5.49 4.76 16.05
N ARG A 141 -6.20 3.83 16.71
CA ARG A 141 -7.65 3.88 16.90
C ARG A 141 -7.94 3.71 18.39
N ASP A 142 -8.72 4.61 18.99
CA ASP A 142 -9.15 4.53 20.39
C ASP A 142 -10.35 3.57 20.57
N GLU A 143 -10.79 3.39 21.81
CA GLU A 143 -11.95 2.54 22.16
C GLU A 143 -13.27 3.07 21.59
N ASN A 144 -13.37 4.37 21.29
CA ASN A 144 -14.55 5.00 20.70
C ASN A 144 -14.52 4.94 19.16
N GLY A 145 -13.45 4.40 18.56
CA GLY A 145 -13.27 4.29 17.12
C GLY A 145 -12.68 5.55 16.47
N HIS A 146 -12.24 6.55 17.25
CA HIS A 146 -11.56 7.71 16.69
C HIS A 146 -10.16 7.31 16.24
N GLU A 147 -9.81 7.72 15.03
CA GLU A 147 -8.52 7.41 14.46
C GLU A 147 -7.61 8.64 14.47
N HIS A 148 -6.34 8.40 14.80
CA HIS A 148 -5.27 9.39 14.81
C HIS A 148 -4.09 8.88 14.00
N ARG A 149 -3.65 9.67 13.04
CA ARG A 149 -2.52 9.38 12.17
C ARG A 149 -1.30 10.20 12.60
N CYS A 150 -0.15 9.55 12.65
CA CYS A 150 1.17 10.16 12.79
C CYS A 150 2.07 9.73 11.63
N GLY A 151 2.81 10.66 11.08
CA GLY A 151 3.72 10.36 9.96
C GLY A 151 3.00 10.20 8.62
N GLY A 152 3.68 9.58 7.66
CA GLY A 152 3.15 9.36 6.32
C GLY A 152 3.15 10.60 5.43
N TRP A 153 4.00 11.60 5.72
CA TRP A 153 4.15 12.83 4.93
C TRP A 153 5.15 12.70 3.77
N GLY A 154 5.56 11.47 3.50
CA GLY A 154 6.52 11.16 2.45
C GLY A 154 7.96 11.11 2.96
N TRP A 155 8.78 10.34 2.25
CA TRP A 155 10.16 10.02 2.63
C TRP A 155 11.07 11.24 2.79
N LEU A 156 10.79 12.33 2.07
CA LEU A 156 11.61 13.54 2.09
C LEU A 156 11.35 14.39 3.35
N LEU A 157 10.11 14.45 3.81
CA LEU A 157 9.70 15.35 4.89
C LEU A 157 9.58 14.64 6.24
N ASP A 158 9.17 13.38 6.21
CA ASP A 158 8.85 12.63 7.42
C ASP A 158 8.96 11.11 7.18
N GLY A 159 10.18 10.63 7.18
CA GLY A 159 10.50 9.23 6.94
C GLY A 159 11.19 8.55 8.10
N ALA A 160 11.21 9.15 9.30
CA ALA A 160 12.01 8.69 10.45
C ALA A 160 11.79 7.19 10.75
N GLY A 161 12.88 6.43 10.74
CA GLY A 161 12.86 4.99 10.97
C GLY A 161 12.41 4.15 9.77
N SER A 162 12.12 4.74 8.61
CA SER A 162 11.85 3.99 7.37
C SER A 162 13.12 3.41 6.76
N ALA A 163 12.98 2.46 5.83
CA ALA A 163 14.12 1.91 5.10
C ALA A 163 14.89 2.99 4.32
N PHE A 164 14.17 3.97 3.74
CA PHE A 164 14.81 5.11 3.09
C PHE A 164 15.62 5.94 4.08
N ASP A 165 15.05 6.27 5.24
CA ASP A 165 15.73 7.07 6.27
C ASP A 165 16.98 6.36 6.79
N LEU A 166 16.87 5.08 7.11
CA LEU A 166 18.02 4.28 7.55
C LEU A 166 19.13 4.21 6.49
N GLY A 167 18.76 4.00 5.23
CA GLY A 167 19.70 3.99 4.11
C GLY A 167 20.37 5.35 3.90
N HIS A 168 19.59 6.42 3.93
CA HIS A 168 20.09 7.79 3.81
C HIS A 168 21.04 8.18 4.95
N GLN A 169 20.68 7.88 6.19
CA GLN A 169 21.55 8.10 7.35
C GLN A 169 22.83 7.24 7.26
N GLY A 170 22.70 5.99 6.83
CA GLY A 170 23.83 5.10 6.59
C GLY A 170 24.80 5.70 5.57
N LEU A 171 24.32 6.21 4.43
CA LEU A 171 25.15 6.89 3.44
C LEU A 171 25.84 8.13 3.98
N GLN A 172 25.12 8.97 4.73
CA GLN A 172 25.70 10.15 5.38
C GLN A 172 26.83 9.77 6.35
N LEU A 173 26.65 8.69 7.13
CA LEU A 173 27.70 8.18 8.02
C LEU A 173 28.93 7.75 7.23
N THR A 174 28.77 7.03 6.13
CA THR A 174 29.89 6.57 5.30
C THR A 174 30.70 7.73 4.73
N LEU A 175 30.05 8.82 4.31
CA LEU A 175 30.72 10.02 3.82
C LEU A 175 31.50 10.75 4.92
N ARG A 176 30.94 10.80 6.15
CA ARG A 176 31.65 11.37 7.32
C ARG A 176 32.85 10.55 7.75
N MET A 177 32.82 9.22 7.52
CA MET A 177 34.00 8.36 7.71
C MET A 177 35.05 8.62 6.62
N ALA A 178 34.63 8.77 5.36
CA ALA A 178 35.51 8.98 4.23
C ALA A 178 36.26 10.33 4.30
N ASP A 179 35.68 11.39 4.86
CA ASP A 179 36.27 12.70 4.98
C ASP A 179 36.93 12.94 6.37
N GLY A 180 37.00 11.90 7.22
CA GLY A 180 37.69 11.94 8.51
C GLY A 180 36.94 12.60 9.67
N ARG A 181 35.66 12.98 9.49
CA ARG A 181 34.83 13.50 10.60
C ARG A 181 34.41 12.41 11.60
N LEU A 182 34.41 11.15 11.17
CA LEU A 182 34.20 9.98 12.03
C LEU A 182 35.35 8.97 11.82
N PRO A 183 35.62 8.12 12.82
CA PRO A 183 36.54 6.99 12.66
C PRO A 183 36.04 6.08 11.53
N ASP A 184 36.99 5.57 10.73
CA ASP A 184 36.63 4.64 9.66
C ASP A 184 36.13 3.31 10.24
N HIS A 185 35.14 2.69 9.55
CA HIS A 185 34.51 1.43 9.96
C HIS A 185 34.21 0.58 8.72
N PRO A 186 34.32 -0.76 8.80
CA PRO A 186 34.02 -1.67 7.69
C PRO A 186 32.62 -1.47 7.04
N LEU A 187 31.65 -0.93 7.79
CA LEU A 187 30.32 -0.59 7.30
C LEU A 187 30.38 0.33 6.08
N ARG A 188 31.34 1.26 6.03
CA ARG A 188 31.51 2.17 4.87
C ARG A 188 31.70 1.40 3.58
N LEU A 189 32.64 0.48 3.56
CA LEU A 189 32.92 -0.33 2.38
C LEU A 189 31.79 -1.29 2.04
N GLN A 190 31.12 -1.86 3.03
CA GLN A 190 29.97 -2.73 2.82
C GLN A 190 28.82 -2.01 2.10
N ILE A 191 28.46 -0.81 2.56
CA ILE A 191 27.40 0.01 1.94
C ILE A 191 27.82 0.42 0.53
N TRP A 192 29.03 0.90 0.33
CA TRP A 192 29.53 1.34 -0.98
C TRP A 192 29.57 0.18 -1.99
N ASN A 193 30.07 -0.99 -1.58
CA ASN A 193 30.08 -2.18 -2.43
C ASN A 193 28.66 -2.61 -2.85
N GLN A 194 27.70 -2.53 -1.92
CA GLN A 194 26.30 -2.84 -2.23
C GLN A 194 25.69 -1.88 -3.27
N MET A 195 26.17 -0.65 -3.32
CA MET A 195 25.78 0.35 -4.31
C MET A 195 26.62 0.30 -5.59
N GLY A 196 27.63 -0.57 -5.68
CA GLY A 196 28.59 -0.59 -6.77
C GLY A 196 29.52 0.63 -6.81
N CYS A 197 29.71 1.30 -5.66
CA CYS A 197 30.57 2.48 -5.53
C CYS A 197 31.92 2.09 -4.95
N ASP A 198 33.01 2.65 -5.50
CA ASP A 198 34.40 2.44 -5.04
C ASP A 198 35.01 3.66 -4.34
N SER A 199 34.34 4.81 -4.41
CA SER A 199 34.82 6.08 -3.89
C SER A 199 33.69 6.98 -3.39
N HIS A 200 34.04 7.95 -2.54
CA HIS A 200 33.06 8.96 -2.09
C HIS A 200 32.50 9.81 -3.25
N ALA A 201 33.25 9.96 -4.34
CA ALA A 201 32.80 10.66 -5.54
C ALA A 201 31.73 9.86 -6.30
N ALA A 202 31.80 8.52 -6.27
CA ALA A 202 30.82 7.65 -6.89
C ALA A 202 29.50 7.56 -6.09
N VAL A 203 29.54 7.84 -4.78
CA VAL A 203 28.34 7.89 -3.90
C VAL A 203 27.52 9.16 -4.13
N LYS A 204 28.16 10.23 -4.60
CA LYS A 204 27.58 11.57 -4.77
C LYS A 204 26.80 11.70 -6.10
#